data_cfe2b2a419794f79e2fc25749ade2abc
#
_entry.id   cfe2b2a419794f79e2fc25749ade2abc
#
_cell.length_a   1.000
_cell.length_b   1.000
_cell.length_c   1.000
_cell.angle_alpha   90.00
_cell.angle_beta   90.00
_cell.angle_gamma   90.00
#
_symmetry.space_group_name_H-M   'P 1'
#
loop_
_entity.id
_entity.type
_entity.pdbx_description
1 polymer ?
#
loop_
_entity_poly.entity_id
_entity_poly.type
_entity_poly.pdbx_seq_one_letter_code
_entity_poly.pdbx_strand_id
1 'polypeptide(L)'
;MEHPFAITLDVGTSLVNRTGSWRNVRPEYVHRLPPCNHACPAGEDIQGWLAHAEGGDYETAWRKLVENNPLPAVMGRVCYHPCENACNRAVVDSAVGINSVERFLGDLAIEK
;
A
#
# COMPACT_ATOMS: atom_id res chain seq x y z
N MET A 1 25.02 35.90 -27.84
CA MET A 1 26.21 35.04 -27.67
C MET A 1 26.41 34.17 -28.89
N GLU A 2 27.58 34.19 -29.42
CA GLU A 2 27.88 33.36 -30.59
C GLU A 2 28.18 31.92 -30.15
N HIS A 3 27.74 31.01 -31.00
CA HIS A 3 28.06 29.61 -30.78
C HIS A 3 29.43 29.31 -31.38
N PRO A 4 30.34 28.69 -30.60
CA PRO A 4 31.66 28.36 -31.16
C PRO A 4 31.58 27.32 -32.27
N PHE A 5 30.51 26.52 -32.29
CA PHE A 5 30.28 25.53 -33.33
C PHE A 5 28.83 25.58 -33.77
N ALA A 6 28.57 25.23 -35.03
CA ALA A 6 27.23 25.29 -35.60
C ALA A 6 26.25 24.31 -34.96
N ILE A 7 26.76 23.28 -34.33
CA ILE A 7 25.96 22.22 -33.77
C ILE A 7 25.71 22.34 -32.25
N THR A 8 26.29 23.40 -31.65
CA THR A 8 26.13 23.59 -30.20
C THR A 8 25.14 24.71 -29.89
N LEU A 9 24.43 24.55 -28.81
CA LEU A 9 23.55 25.57 -28.25
C LEU A 9 24.35 26.44 -27.27
N ASP A 10 23.67 27.41 -26.65
CA ASP A 10 24.29 28.29 -25.67
C ASP A 10 24.94 27.50 -24.55
N VAL A 11 26.16 27.94 -24.20
CA VAL A 11 26.91 27.30 -23.12
C VAL A 11 26.19 27.51 -21.80
N GLY A 12 26.15 26.47 -21.00
CA GLY A 12 25.55 26.52 -19.67
C GLY A 12 24.07 26.19 -19.61
N THR A 13 23.45 25.85 -20.75
CA THR A 13 22.06 25.45 -20.77
C THR A 13 21.94 23.94 -20.97
N SER A 14 20.98 23.34 -20.25
CA SER A 14 20.68 21.90 -20.38
C SER A 14 20.07 21.57 -21.75
N LEU A 15 19.65 22.55 -22.50
CA LEU A 15 19.09 22.37 -23.84
C LEU A 15 20.10 21.82 -24.83
N VAL A 16 21.39 21.94 -24.52
CA VAL A 16 22.46 21.33 -25.31
C VAL A 16 22.34 19.81 -25.34
N ASN A 17 21.89 19.23 -24.24
CA ASN A 17 21.76 17.80 -24.10
C ASN A 17 20.43 17.34 -24.67
N ARG A 18 20.49 16.39 -25.59
CA ARG A 18 19.30 15.82 -26.19
C ARG A 18 18.86 14.62 -25.35
N THR A 19 18.01 14.89 -24.39
CA THR A 19 17.53 13.87 -23.45
C THR A 19 16.07 13.48 -23.70
N GLY A 20 15.52 13.85 -24.87
CA GLY A 20 14.14 13.57 -25.22
C GLY A 20 13.18 14.34 -24.30
N SER A 21 12.09 13.70 -23.92
CA SER A 21 11.08 14.33 -23.06
C SER A 21 11.45 14.35 -21.57
N TRP A 22 12.61 13.83 -21.22
CA TRP A 22 13.03 13.75 -19.82
C TRP A 22 13.06 15.10 -19.11
N ARG A 23 13.48 16.13 -19.81
CA ARG A 23 13.58 17.47 -19.22
C ARG A 23 12.24 18.11 -18.92
N ASN A 24 11.18 17.60 -19.54
CA ASN A 24 9.83 18.16 -19.39
C ASN A 24 8.97 17.35 -18.46
N VAL A 25 9.49 16.26 -17.95
CA VAL A 25 8.79 15.39 -17.02
C VAL A 25 9.67 15.12 -15.81
N ARG A 26 9.03 14.97 -14.68
CA ARG A 26 9.75 14.56 -13.48
C ARG A 26 9.00 13.41 -12.82
N PRO A 27 9.71 12.51 -12.16
CA PRO A 27 9.05 11.43 -11.46
C PRO A 27 8.26 11.96 -10.28
N GLU A 28 7.10 11.38 -10.08
CA GLU A 28 6.27 11.67 -8.92
C GLU A 28 5.98 10.37 -8.18
N TYR A 29 5.94 10.47 -6.87
CA TYR A 29 5.50 9.34 -6.06
C TYR A 29 3.99 9.28 -6.09
N VAL A 30 3.48 8.15 -6.54
CA VAL A 30 2.05 7.87 -6.49
C VAL A 30 1.83 6.84 -5.40
N HIS A 31 1.15 7.24 -4.34
CA HIS A 31 0.80 6.31 -3.29
C HIS A 31 -0.29 5.37 -3.79
N ARG A 32 0.07 4.11 -3.92
CA ARG A 32 -0.89 3.09 -4.31
C ARG A 32 -1.07 2.15 -3.13
N LEU A 33 -2.26 2.19 -2.59
CA LEU A 33 -2.62 1.26 -1.53
C LEU A 33 -2.79 -0.14 -2.13
N PRO A 34 -2.54 -1.19 -1.36
CA PRO A 34 -2.78 -2.53 -1.85
C PRO A 34 -4.27 -2.73 -2.13
N PRO A 35 -4.62 -3.65 -3.06
CA PRO A 35 -6.02 -3.88 -3.42
C PRO A 35 -6.91 -4.23 -2.22
N CYS A 36 -6.38 -4.90 -1.21
CA CYS A 36 -7.13 -5.27 -0.02
C CYS A 36 -7.62 -4.04 0.75
N ASN A 37 -6.79 -2.99 0.87
CA ASN A 37 -7.23 -1.76 1.52
C ASN A 37 -8.39 -1.11 0.77
N HIS A 38 -8.33 -1.18 -0.56
CA HIS A 38 -9.33 -0.58 -1.43
C HIS A 38 -10.64 -1.34 -1.41
N ALA A 39 -10.57 -2.66 -1.31
CA ALA A 39 -11.74 -3.54 -1.35
C ALA A 39 -12.50 -3.60 -0.04
N CYS A 40 -11.88 -3.21 1.06
CA CYS A 40 -12.53 -3.27 2.37
C CYS A 40 -13.63 -2.22 2.49
N PRO A 41 -14.90 -2.62 2.69
CA PRO A 41 -15.99 -1.66 2.81
C PRO A 41 -15.91 -0.80 4.06
N ALA A 42 -15.22 -1.25 5.10
CA ALA A 42 -15.00 -0.47 6.31
C ALA A 42 -13.85 0.53 6.17
N GLY A 43 -13.07 0.43 5.10
CA GLY A 43 -11.92 1.30 4.88
C GLY A 43 -10.74 1.02 5.78
N GLU A 44 -10.56 -0.21 6.21
CA GLU A 44 -9.44 -0.60 7.06
C GLU A 44 -8.10 -0.42 6.38
N ASP A 45 -7.10 -0.01 7.15
CA ASP A 45 -5.71 0.00 6.69
C ASP A 45 -5.11 -1.39 6.93
N ILE A 46 -5.48 -2.33 6.07
CA ILE A 46 -5.10 -3.74 6.22
C ILE A 46 -3.59 -3.91 6.15
N GLN A 47 -2.94 -3.23 5.23
CA GLN A 47 -1.49 -3.29 5.10
C GLN A 47 -0.80 -2.85 6.40
N GLY A 48 -1.31 -1.78 7.02
CA GLY A 48 -0.73 -1.24 8.24
C GLY A 48 -0.82 -2.20 9.42
N TRP A 49 -2.01 -2.75 9.69
CA TRP A 49 -2.14 -3.64 10.84
C TRP A 49 -1.51 -5.01 10.58
N LEU A 50 -1.48 -5.48 9.34
CA LEU A 50 -0.77 -6.71 9.01
C LEU A 50 0.74 -6.57 9.22
N ALA A 51 1.31 -5.40 8.90
CA ALA A 51 2.73 -5.15 9.11
C ALA A 51 3.11 -5.26 10.58
N HIS A 52 2.29 -4.71 11.46
CA HIS A 52 2.52 -4.83 12.90
C HIS A 52 2.36 -6.25 13.40
N ALA A 53 1.39 -6.99 12.86
CA ALA A 53 1.18 -8.38 13.22
C ALA A 53 2.36 -9.27 12.79
N GLU A 54 2.92 -8.99 11.61
CA GLU A 54 4.09 -9.70 11.13
C GLU A 54 5.29 -9.52 12.07
N GLY A 55 5.45 -8.31 12.60
CA GLY A 55 6.52 -7.99 13.54
C GLY A 55 6.29 -8.52 14.95
N GLY A 56 5.17 -9.15 15.21
CA GLY A 56 4.83 -9.68 16.53
C GLY A 56 4.21 -8.68 17.48
N ASP A 57 3.98 -7.45 17.04
CA ASP A 57 3.36 -6.40 17.86
C ASP A 57 1.84 -6.46 17.69
N TYR A 58 1.24 -7.47 18.29
CA TYR A 58 -0.19 -7.74 18.11
C TYR A 58 -1.07 -6.66 18.75
N GLU A 59 -0.61 -6.05 19.83
CA GLU A 59 -1.38 -4.98 20.47
C GLU A 59 -1.53 -3.77 19.56
N THR A 60 -0.43 -3.32 18.95
CA THR A 60 -0.47 -2.19 18.01
C THR A 60 -1.30 -2.54 16.76
N ALA A 61 -1.16 -3.78 16.28
CA ALA A 61 -1.95 -4.27 15.15
C ALA A 61 -3.44 -4.21 15.47
N TRP A 62 -3.83 -4.68 16.65
CA TRP A 62 -5.21 -4.63 17.10
C TRP A 62 -5.73 -3.20 17.23
N ARG A 63 -4.94 -2.30 17.80
CA ARG A 63 -5.33 -0.90 17.94
C ARG A 63 -5.59 -0.24 16.58
N LYS A 64 -4.75 -0.56 15.61
CA LYS A 64 -4.91 -0.04 14.26
C LYS A 64 -6.13 -0.62 13.57
N LEU A 65 -6.38 -1.89 13.79
CA LEU A 65 -7.55 -2.59 13.25
C LEU A 65 -8.86 -1.99 13.76
N VAL A 66 -8.95 -1.73 15.06
CA VAL A 66 -10.20 -1.24 15.66
C VAL A 66 -10.53 0.21 15.32
N GLU A 67 -9.61 0.95 14.72
CA GLU A 67 -9.92 2.30 14.25
C GLU A 67 -11.08 2.31 13.24
N ASN A 68 -11.17 1.28 12.42
CA ASN A 68 -12.21 1.16 11.40
C ASN A 68 -13.14 -0.04 11.62
N ASN A 69 -12.76 -0.96 12.48
CA ASN A 69 -13.52 -2.18 12.75
C ASN A 69 -13.59 -2.41 14.27
N PRO A 70 -14.65 -1.93 14.92
CA PRO A 70 -14.73 -2.03 16.39
C PRO A 70 -14.94 -3.44 16.92
N LEU A 71 -15.32 -4.39 16.05
CA LEU A 71 -15.63 -5.76 16.47
C LEU A 71 -14.86 -6.78 15.63
N PRO A 72 -13.52 -6.79 15.71
CA PRO A 72 -12.72 -7.66 14.83
C PRO A 72 -12.96 -9.16 15.06
N ALA A 73 -13.24 -9.58 16.28
CA ALA A 73 -13.53 -10.99 16.56
C ALA A 73 -14.82 -11.45 15.86
N VAL A 74 -15.84 -10.59 15.83
CA VAL A 74 -17.11 -10.88 15.15
C VAL A 74 -16.91 -10.83 13.65
N MET A 75 -16.29 -9.78 13.13
CA MET A 75 -16.05 -9.61 11.70
C MET A 75 -15.12 -10.70 11.17
N GLY A 76 -14.18 -11.16 11.98
CA GLY A 76 -13.32 -12.27 11.62
C GLY A 76 -14.06 -13.58 11.37
N ARG A 77 -15.32 -13.64 11.80
CA ARG A 77 -16.15 -14.83 11.61
C ARG A 77 -17.25 -14.65 10.58
N VAL A 78 -17.72 -13.41 10.35
CA VAL A 78 -18.91 -13.17 9.51
C VAL A 78 -18.64 -12.34 8.25
N CYS A 79 -17.48 -11.69 8.14
CA CYS A 79 -17.15 -10.87 6.98
C CYS A 79 -16.98 -11.73 5.72
N TYR A 80 -17.49 -11.25 4.59
CA TYR A 80 -17.34 -11.93 3.31
C TYR A 80 -15.92 -11.85 2.73
N HIS A 81 -15.05 -11.07 3.33
CA HIS A 81 -13.64 -10.83 2.96
C HIS A 81 -13.42 -10.44 1.50
N PRO A 82 -14.02 -9.35 1.03
CA PRO A 82 -13.73 -8.90 -0.33
C PRO A 82 -12.25 -8.52 -0.52
N CYS A 83 -11.56 -8.19 0.57
CA CYS A 83 -10.12 -7.95 0.56
C CYS A 83 -9.33 -9.16 0.08
N GLU A 84 -9.71 -10.35 0.47
CA GLU A 84 -9.02 -11.57 0.04
C GLU A 84 -9.25 -11.87 -1.43
N ASN A 85 -10.47 -11.58 -1.93
CA ASN A 85 -10.77 -11.74 -3.35
C ASN A 85 -9.97 -10.77 -4.21
N ALA A 86 -9.65 -9.60 -3.69
CA ALA A 86 -8.88 -8.58 -4.40
C ALA A 86 -7.37 -8.74 -4.22
N CYS A 87 -6.93 -9.67 -3.40
CA CYS A 87 -5.51 -9.84 -3.06
C CYS A 87 -4.69 -10.22 -4.28
N ASN A 88 -3.59 -9.48 -4.53
CA ASN A 88 -2.69 -9.78 -5.64
C ASN A 88 -2.06 -11.16 -5.53
N ARG A 89 -1.86 -11.64 -4.31
CA ARG A 89 -1.27 -12.95 -4.06
C ARG A 89 -2.16 -14.09 -4.56
N ALA A 90 -3.46 -13.87 -4.61
CA ALA A 90 -4.41 -14.87 -5.08
C ALA A 90 -4.15 -15.31 -6.52
N VAL A 91 -3.52 -14.44 -7.33
CA VAL A 91 -3.19 -14.76 -8.72
C VAL A 91 -1.97 -15.68 -8.80
N VAL A 92 -1.09 -15.61 -7.82
CA VAL A 92 0.17 -16.37 -7.80
C VAL A 92 -0.02 -17.75 -7.17
N ASP A 93 -0.57 -17.80 -5.97
CA ASP A 93 -0.83 -19.06 -5.26
C ASP A 93 -2.15 -19.01 -4.51
N SER A 94 -2.21 -18.34 -3.38
CA SER A 94 -3.46 -18.17 -2.64
C SER A 94 -3.45 -16.82 -1.95
N ALA A 95 -4.64 -16.27 -1.73
CA ALA A 95 -4.78 -14.99 -1.05
C ALA A 95 -4.20 -15.06 0.36
N VAL A 96 -3.70 -13.93 0.84
CA VAL A 96 -3.29 -13.80 2.24
C VAL A 96 -4.51 -14.00 3.12
N GLY A 97 -4.36 -14.78 4.20
CA GLY A 97 -5.46 -15.07 5.12
C GLY A 97 -5.78 -13.89 6.04
N ILE A 98 -6.18 -12.79 5.46
CA ILE A 98 -6.46 -11.52 6.17
C ILE A 98 -7.51 -11.73 7.25
N ASN A 99 -8.59 -12.40 6.91
CA ASN A 99 -9.70 -12.64 7.82
C ASN A 99 -9.29 -13.51 9.01
N SER A 100 -8.41 -14.48 8.76
CA SER A 100 -7.91 -15.35 9.82
C SER A 100 -7.04 -14.57 10.82
N VAL A 101 -6.23 -13.63 10.34
CA VAL A 101 -5.41 -12.78 11.20
C VAL A 101 -6.29 -11.82 12.00
N GLU A 102 -7.29 -11.25 11.35
CA GLU A 102 -8.27 -10.37 12.00
C GLU A 102 -8.96 -11.08 13.16
N ARG A 103 -9.41 -12.30 12.92
CA ARG A 103 -10.03 -13.14 13.95
C ARG A 103 -9.07 -13.42 15.10
N PHE A 104 -7.83 -13.75 14.76
CA PHE A 104 -6.79 -14.01 15.76
C PHE A 104 -6.56 -12.79 16.65
N LEU A 105 -6.42 -11.61 16.06
CA LEU A 105 -6.18 -10.37 16.81
C LEU A 105 -7.38 -10.03 17.70
N GLY A 106 -8.58 -10.21 17.17
CA GLY A 106 -9.80 -9.96 17.94
C GLY A 106 -9.96 -10.91 19.13
N ASP A 107 -9.71 -12.18 18.92
CA ASP A 107 -9.79 -13.18 19.98
C ASP A 107 -8.72 -12.94 21.05
N LEU A 108 -7.52 -12.56 20.63
CA LEU A 108 -6.43 -12.25 21.54
C LEU A 108 -6.78 -11.06 22.44
N ALA A 109 -7.44 -10.05 21.89
CA ALA A 109 -7.88 -8.89 22.66
C ALA A 109 -8.95 -9.24 23.69
N ILE A 110 -9.83 -10.17 23.34
CA ILE A 110 -10.88 -10.62 24.28
C ILE A 110 -10.27 -11.37 25.48
N GLU A 111 -9.23 -12.16 25.23
CA GLU A 111 -8.56 -12.92 26.27
C GLU A 111 -7.76 -12.05 27.24
N LYS A 112 -7.39 -10.87 26.81
CA LYS A 112 -6.67 -9.90 27.62
C LYS A 112 -7.63 -8.86 28.19
#